data_9ae9ffe7025426b397b803c1326c8de6
#
_entry.id   9ae9ffe7025426b397b803c1326c8de6
#
_cell.length_a   1.000
_cell.length_b   1.000
_cell.length_c   1.000
_cell.angle_alpha   90.00
_cell.angle_beta   90.00
_cell.angle_gamma   90.00
#
_symmetry.space_group_name_H-M   'P 1'
#
loop_
_entity.id
_entity.type
_entity.pdbx_description
1 polymer ?
#
loop_
_entity_poly.entity_id
_entity_poly.type
_entity_poly.pdbx_seq_one_letter_code
_entity_poly.pdbx_strand_id
1 'polypeptide(L)'
;MLSPKVNPNGECLAVAKVLESIYKSNTIKVQLDTLDLTKEEITKVRFFTAIQDFNIDVHARSNPFEFYKRHPDCFKPKKVKDNDLLVDELLNFLGAQSQRDKRKPWMLNSAKLLVEKYDSSAYKINEIHNGDVIEIVKALTAEERYGFSNKKAHMFLRDMADLGVWKYKRNIEKLDVMSDKNTMRVALRTGILQFRIPLLASFLDVFCYQYSMVDRLNREVWRRGWEEWGKIMSIRSWKI
;
A
#
# COMPACT_ATOMS: atom_id res chain seq x y z
N MET A 1 11.35 6.43 29.64
CA MET A 1 10.41 7.02 28.68
C MET A 1 11.17 7.28 27.39
N LEU A 2 10.84 6.59 26.30
CA LEU A 2 11.43 6.83 24.99
C LEU A 2 10.94 8.18 24.47
N SER A 3 11.83 9.12 24.27
CA SER A 3 11.50 10.39 23.63
C SER A 3 12.01 10.36 22.19
N PRO A 4 11.19 10.03 21.21
CA PRO A 4 11.59 10.13 19.84
C PRO A 4 11.76 11.60 19.45
N LYS A 5 12.86 11.92 18.81
CA LYS A 5 13.05 13.22 18.19
C LYS A 5 12.92 13.05 16.70
N VAL A 6 11.95 13.73 16.13
CA VAL A 6 11.94 14.02 14.70
C VAL A 6 12.86 15.22 14.52
N ASN A 7 13.93 15.08 13.75
CA ASN A 7 14.75 16.24 13.39
C ASN A 7 14.16 16.86 12.11
N PRO A 8 13.41 17.97 12.24
CA PRO A 8 12.50 18.37 11.16
C PRO A 8 13.19 19.10 10.01
N ASN A 9 14.40 19.65 10.19
CA ASN A 9 14.86 20.70 9.28
C ASN A 9 16.12 20.36 8.44
N GLY A 10 16.93 19.43 8.84
CA GLY A 10 18.18 19.12 8.12
C GLY A 10 18.12 17.80 7.36
N GLU A 11 17.77 16.73 8.05
CA GLU A 11 17.76 15.38 7.48
C GLU A 11 16.61 15.14 6.52
N CYS A 12 15.42 15.72 6.78
CA CYS A 12 14.29 15.63 5.85
C CYS A 12 14.61 16.28 4.51
N LEU A 13 15.28 17.44 4.54
CA LEU A 13 15.74 18.12 3.33
C LEU A 13 16.79 17.32 2.57
N ALA A 14 17.75 16.71 3.27
CA ALA A 14 18.76 15.86 2.66
C ALA A 14 18.12 14.64 1.97
N VAL A 15 17.19 13.96 2.65
CA VAL A 15 16.44 12.84 2.07
C VAL A 15 15.62 13.28 0.87
N ALA A 16 14.95 14.44 0.93
CA ALA A 16 14.17 14.98 -0.17
C ALA A 16 15.04 15.22 -1.42
N LYS A 17 16.26 15.75 -1.27
CA LYS A 17 17.22 15.93 -2.37
C LYS A 17 17.65 14.59 -3.00
N VAL A 18 17.87 13.57 -2.18
CA VAL A 18 18.19 12.21 -2.67
C VAL A 18 17.01 11.62 -3.45
N LEU A 19 15.78 11.74 -2.92
CA LEU A 19 14.58 11.28 -3.62
C LEU A 19 14.41 12.00 -4.97
N GLU A 20 14.65 13.31 -5.02
CA GLU A 20 14.60 14.07 -6.27
C GLU A 20 15.64 13.57 -7.29
N SER A 21 16.86 13.29 -6.85
CA SER A 21 17.91 12.74 -7.70
C SER A 21 17.52 11.38 -8.29
N ILE A 22 16.97 10.49 -7.46
CA ILE A 22 16.48 9.17 -7.88
C ILE A 22 15.31 9.29 -8.86
N TYR A 23 14.36 10.18 -8.59
CA TYR A 23 13.21 10.43 -9.46
C TYR A 23 13.65 10.95 -10.84
N LYS A 24 14.58 11.92 -10.87
CA LYS A 24 15.12 12.48 -12.13
C LYS A 24 15.91 11.45 -12.94
N SER A 25 16.54 10.47 -12.29
CA SER A 25 17.29 9.41 -12.98
C SER A 25 16.41 8.38 -13.69
N ASN A 26 15.07 8.47 -13.57
CA ASN A 26 14.11 7.53 -14.15
C ASN A 26 14.30 6.05 -13.74
N THR A 27 15.06 5.79 -12.68
CA THR A 27 15.39 4.42 -12.24
C THR A 27 14.22 3.67 -11.61
N ILE A 28 13.08 4.33 -11.38
CA ILE A 28 11.91 3.74 -10.71
C ILE A 28 10.63 3.96 -11.54
N LYS A 29 10.70 3.82 -12.86
CA LYS A 29 9.46 3.73 -13.65
C LYS A 29 8.99 2.28 -13.69
N VAL A 30 7.85 2.00 -13.06
CA VAL A 30 7.12 0.78 -13.35
C VAL A 30 6.61 0.90 -14.78
N GLN A 31 7.20 0.12 -15.69
CA GLN A 31 6.75 0.07 -17.08
C GLN A 31 5.40 -0.65 -17.14
N LEU A 32 4.35 0.11 -17.31
CA LEU A 32 2.98 -0.40 -17.47
C LEU A 32 2.51 -0.44 -18.91
N ASP A 33 3.28 0.15 -19.81
CA ASP A 33 2.96 0.24 -21.23
C ASP A 33 2.85 -1.14 -21.93
N THR A 34 3.09 -2.23 -21.18
CA THR A 34 3.02 -3.60 -21.70
C THR A 34 1.78 -4.39 -21.26
N LEU A 35 0.92 -3.79 -20.42
CA LEU A 35 -0.30 -4.47 -19.98
C LEU A 35 -1.43 -4.17 -20.97
N ASP A 36 -1.70 -5.12 -21.84
CA ASP A 36 -2.89 -5.15 -22.70
C ASP A 36 -4.15 -5.48 -21.85
N LEU A 37 -4.37 -4.65 -20.81
CA LEU A 37 -5.46 -4.78 -19.85
C LEU A 37 -6.16 -3.45 -19.65
N THR A 38 -7.46 -3.51 -19.49
CA THR A 38 -8.27 -2.36 -19.16
C THR A 38 -8.01 -1.88 -17.71
N LYS A 39 -8.32 -0.62 -17.41
CA LYS A 39 -8.21 -0.09 -16.03
C LYS A 39 -9.04 -0.88 -15.03
N GLU A 40 -10.20 -1.37 -15.45
CA GLU A 40 -11.07 -2.25 -14.66
C GLU A 40 -10.34 -3.54 -14.28
N GLU A 41 -9.69 -4.20 -15.25
CA GLU A 41 -8.96 -5.45 -15.03
C GLU A 41 -7.73 -5.23 -14.16
N ILE A 42 -6.97 -4.18 -14.40
CA ILE A 42 -5.82 -3.81 -13.57
C ILE A 42 -6.26 -3.59 -12.12
N THR A 43 -7.33 -2.79 -11.91
CA THR A 43 -7.83 -2.53 -10.57
C THR A 43 -8.28 -3.81 -9.87
N LYS A 44 -8.99 -4.67 -10.58
CA LYS A 44 -9.50 -5.94 -10.07
C LYS A 44 -8.37 -6.85 -9.60
N VAL A 45 -7.34 -7.03 -10.43
CA VAL A 45 -6.17 -7.85 -10.09
C VAL A 45 -5.44 -7.26 -8.88
N ARG A 46 -5.18 -5.96 -8.89
CA ARG A 46 -4.47 -5.29 -7.78
C ARG A 46 -5.28 -5.29 -6.49
N PHE A 47 -6.60 -5.16 -6.54
CA PHE A 47 -7.47 -5.22 -5.38
C PHE A 47 -7.31 -6.56 -4.63
N PHE A 48 -7.48 -7.68 -5.31
CA PHE A 48 -7.37 -9.00 -4.67
C PHE A 48 -5.95 -9.35 -4.26
N THR A 49 -4.93 -8.92 -5.01
CA THR A 49 -3.53 -9.16 -4.63
C THR A 49 -3.10 -8.27 -3.47
N ALA A 50 -3.57 -7.02 -3.37
CA ALA A 50 -3.26 -6.12 -2.26
C ALA A 50 -3.77 -6.65 -0.90
N ILE A 51 -4.93 -7.31 -0.87
CA ILE A 51 -5.44 -7.97 0.33
C ILE A 51 -4.45 -9.02 0.85
N GLN A 52 -3.74 -9.68 -0.05
CA GLN A 52 -2.81 -10.76 0.25
C GLN A 52 -1.36 -10.31 0.39
N ASP A 53 -1.05 -9.03 0.19
CA ASP A 53 0.33 -8.53 0.09
C ASP A 53 1.08 -8.53 1.43
N PHE A 54 1.35 -9.72 1.93
CA PHE A 54 2.34 -9.97 2.98
C PHE A 54 2.80 -11.44 2.87
N ASN A 55 4.09 -11.68 3.03
CA ASN A 55 4.68 -13.03 3.03
C ASN A 55 4.17 -13.89 1.86
N ILE A 56 4.29 -13.36 0.64
CA ILE A 56 3.96 -14.01 -0.62
C ILE A 56 5.23 -14.20 -1.46
N ASP A 57 5.16 -15.10 -2.43
CA ASP A 57 6.26 -15.35 -3.35
C ASP A 57 6.61 -14.11 -4.18
N VAL A 58 7.90 -13.84 -4.36
CA VAL A 58 8.39 -12.67 -5.11
C VAL A 58 8.02 -12.77 -6.58
N HIS A 59 8.09 -13.97 -7.17
CA HIS A 59 7.72 -14.18 -8.58
C HIS A 59 6.23 -13.99 -8.79
N ALA A 60 5.40 -14.51 -7.90
CA ALA A 60 3.96 -14.31 -7.93
C ALA A 60 3.58 -12.82 -7.79
N ARG A 61 4.32 -12.08 -6.96
CA ARG A 61 4.13 -10.63 -6.81
C ARG A 61 4.41 -9.86 -8.10
N SER A 62 5.40 -10.27 -8.88
CA SER A 62 5.77 -9.61 -10.14
C SER A 62 4.87 -9.96 -11.33
N ASN A 63 4.15 -11.09 -11.28
CA ASN A 63 3.37 -11.62 -12.42
C ASN A 63 1.88 -11.87 -12.16
N PRO A 64 1.16 -11.08 -11.33
CA PRO A 64 -0.25 -11.36 -11.06
C PRO A 64 -1.15 -11.16 -12.28
N PHE A 65 -0.75 -10.34 -13.24
CA PHE A 65 -1.50 -10.07 -14.46
C PHE A 65 -1.44 -11.25 -15.44
N GLU A 66 -0.29 -11.94 -15.52
CA GLU A 66 -0.16 -13.15 -16.32
C GLU A 66 -0.99 -14.31 -15.73
N PHE A 67 -1.09 -14.40 -14.42
CA PHE A 67 -2.00 -15.34 -13.77
C PHE A 67 -3.45 -14.99 -14.09
N TYR A 68 -3.83 -13.71 -14.02
CA TYR A 68 -5.17 -13.25 -14.38
C TYR A 68 -5.57 -13.64 -15.80
N LYS A 69 -4.69 -13.50 -16.78
CA LYS A 69 -5.00 -13.89 -18.18
C LYS A 69 -5.39 -15.36 -18.32
N ARG A 70 -4.78 -16.23 -17.51
CA ARG A 70 -5.06 -17.69 -17.52
C ARG A 70 -6.21 -18.09 -16.59
N HIS A 71 -6.39 -17.38 -15.50
CA HIS A 71 -7.34 -17.69 -14.41
C HIS A 71 -8.22 -16.47 -14.06
N PRO A 72 -8.97 -15.90 -15.03
CA PRO A 72 -9.71 -14.66 -14.79
C PRO A 72 -10.83 -14.81 -13.76
N ASP A 73 -11.32 -16.02 -13.54
CA ASP A 73 -12.41 -16.30 -12.62
C ASP A 73 -12.02 -16.12 -11.15
N CYS A 74 -10.73 -16.30 -10.82
CA CYS A 74 -10.18 -16.03 -9.48
C CYS A 74 -10.28 -14.55 -9.06
N PHE A 75 -10.61 -13.66 -10.00
CA PHE A 75 -10.73 -12.21 -9.78
C PHE A 75 -12.14 -11.68 -10.05
N LYS A 76 -13.12 -12.53 -10.34
CA LYS A 76 -14.52 -12.11 -10.55
C LYS A 76 -15.28 -12.11 -9.22
N PRO A 77 -15.65 -10.94 -8.65
CA PRO A 77 -16.27 -10.89 -7.33
C PRO A 77 -17.49 -11.80 -7.17
N LYS A 78 -18.37 -11.84 -8.20
CA LYS A 78 -19.57 -12.70 -8.20
C LYS A 78 -19.25 -14.20 -8.13
N LYS A 79 -18.10 -14.64 -8.65
CA LYS A 79 -17.67 -16.03 -8.57
C LYS A 79 -16.88 -16.32 -7.30
N VAL A 80 -16.02 -15.40 -6.89
CA VAL A 80 -15.13 -15.56 -5.73
C VAL A 80 -15.91 -15.56 -4.41
N LYS A 81 -16.92 -14.73 -4.27
CA LYS A 81 -17.65 -14.49 -2.99
C LYS A 81 -18.18 -15.76 -2.30
N ASP A 82 -18.45 -16.81 -3.05
CA ASP A 82 -19.02 -18.07 -2.57
C ASP A 82 -18.23 -19.31 -3.04
N ASN A 83 -16.97 -19.14 -3.48
CA ASN A 83 -16.18 -20.24 -4.05
C ASN A 83 -14.76 -20.28 -3.47
N ASP A 84 -14.58 -21.13 -2.48
CA ASP A 84 -13.32 -21.37 -1.80
C ASP A 84 -12.21 -21.90 -2.72
N LEU A 85 -12.56 -22.67 -3.75
CA LEU A 85 -11.58 -23.25 -4.68
C LEU A 85 -10.86 -22.18 -5.49
N LEU A 86 -11.60 -21.17 -5.97
CA LEU A 86 -11.00 -20.03 -6.68
C LEU A 86 -10.06 -19.21 -5.78
N VAL A 87 -10.43 -19.09 -4.49
CA VAL A 87 -9.59 -18.44 -3.49
C VAL A 87 -8.32 -19.26 -3.25
N ASP A 88 -8.43 -20.58 -3.09
CA ASP A 88 -7.27 -21.47 -2.90
C ASP A 88 -6.34 -21.44 -4.12
N GLU A 89 -6.88 -21.40 -5.32
CA GLU A 89 -6.10 -21.32 -6.56
C GLU A 89 -5.24 -20.03 -6.57
N LEU A 90 -5.81 -18.88 -6.26
CA LEU A 90 -5.05 -17.63 -6.16
C LEU A 90 -4.03 -17.65 -5.01
N LEU A 91 -4.40 -18.16 -3.83
CA LEU A 91 -3.48 -18.27 -2.69
C LEU A 91 -2.31 -19.20 -2.99
N ASN A 92 -2.53 -20.29 -3.71
CA ASN A 92 -1.48 -21.21 -4.14
C ASN A 92 -0.52 -20.52 -5.13
N PHE A 93 -1.07 -19.81 -6.12
CA PHE A 93 -0.25 -19.03 -7.05
C PHE A 93 0.62 -18.01 -6.31
N LEU A 94 0.06 -17.29 -5.34
CA LEU A 94 0.77 -16.29 -4.55
C LEU A 94 1.80 -16.89 -3.56
N GLY A 95 1.88 -18.21 -3.43
CA GLY A 95 2.71 -18.86 -2.41
C GLY A 95 2.27 -18.51 -0.97
N ALA A 96 1.02 -18.09 -0.79
CA ALA A 96 0.49 -17.56 0.46
C ALA A 96 0.11 -18.67 1.44
N GLN A 97 1.10 -19.39 1.97
CA GLN A 97 0.88 -20.54 2.86
C GLN A 97 0.55 -20.15 4.29
N SER A 98 1.08 -19.03 4.77
CA SER A 98 0.84 -18.56 6.14
C SER A 98 -0.54 -17.94 6.32
N GLN A 99 -1.20 -18.19 7.46
CA GLN A 99 -2.48 -17.60 7.86
C GLN A 99 -3.62 -17.81 6.83
N ARG A 100 -3.70 -18.98 6.22
CA ARG A 100 -4.76 -19.30 5.26
C ARG A 100 -6.17 -19.22 5.85
N ASP A 101 -6.29 -19.56 7.12
CA ASP A 101 -7.51 -19.41 7.92
C ASP A 101 -8.06 -17.98 7.95
N LYS A 102 -7.19 -16.98 7.83
CA LYS A 102 -7.55 -15.55 7.74
C LYS A 102 -7.66 -15.05 6.30
N ARG A 103 -6.74 -15.49 5.43
CA ARG A 103 -6.65 -15.01 4.04
C ARG A 103 -7.88 -15.36 3.21
N LYS A 104 -8.41 -16.60 3.37
CA LYS A 104 -9.62 -17.02 2.67
C LYS A 104 -10.83 -16.16 3.03
N PRO A 105 -11.22 -16.02 4.31
CA PRO A 105 -12.30 -15.12 4.70
C PRO A 105 -12.13 -13.68 4.20
N TRP A 106 -10.92 -13.14 4.20
CA TRP A 106 -10.68 -11.79 3.68
C TRP A 106 -11.04 -11.67 2.20
N MET A 107 -10.64 -12.63 1.36
CA MET A 107 -11.00 -12.61 -0.06
C MET A 107 -12.50 -12.74 -0.29
N LEU A 108 -13.15 -13.71 0.36
CA LEU A 108 -14.58 -13.94 0.24
C LEU A 108 -15.38 -12.70 0.67
N ASN A 109 -15.04 -12.12 1.82
CA ASN A 109 -15.73 -10.92 2.32
C ASN A 109 -15.44 -9.67 1.48
N SER A 110 -14.23 -9.50 0.96
CA SER A 110 -13.94 -8.42 0.02
C SER A 110 -14.67 -8.59 -1.31
N ALA A 111 -14.81 -9.81 -1.80
CA ALA A 111 -15.63 -10.07 -2.98
C ALA A 111 -17.12 -9.75 -2.74
N LYS A 112 -17.65 -10.11 -1.55
CA LYS A 112 -19.02 -9.71 -1.13
C LYS A 112 -19.17 -8.20 -1.07
N LEU A 113 -18.20 -7.51 -0.45
CA LEU A 113 -18.17 -6.04 -0.41
C LEU A 113 -18.28 -5.42 -1.81
N LEU A 114 -17.49 -5.92 -2.79
CA LEU A 114 -17.55 -5.42 -4.15
C LEU A 114 -18.91 -5.68 -4.81
N VAL A 115 -19.51 -6.83 -4.56
CA VAL A 115 -20.83 -7.17 -5.12
C VAL A 115 -21.93 -6.28 -4.53
N GLU A 116 -21.89 -6.05 -3.22
CA GLU A 116 -22.95 -5.35 -2.49
C GLU A 116 -22.87 -3.82 -2.65
N LYS A 117 -21.67 -3.25 -2.68
CA LYS A 117 -21.49 -1.79 -2.61
C LYS A 117 -20.92 -1.16 -3.87
N TYR A 118 -20.26 -1.94 -4.75
CA TYR A 118 -19.49 -1.40 -5.87
C TYR A 118 -19.83 -2.06 -7.21
N ASP A 119 -21.04 -2.62 -7.32
CA ASP A 119 -21.53 -3.26 -8.54
C ASP A 119 -20.54 -4.28 -9.13
N SER A 120 -19.90 -5.05 -8.27
CA SER A 120 -18.89 -6.06 -8.61
C SER A 120 -17.60 -5.49 -9.25
N SER A 121 -17.34 -4.20 -9.11
CA SER A 121 -16.20 -3.53 -9.70
C SER A 121 -15.33 -2.82 -8.65
N ALA A 122 -14.08 -3.24 -8.51
CA ALA A 122 -13.14 -2.51 -7.67
C ALA A 122 -12.80 -1.12 -8.24
N TYR A 123 -12.92 -0.94 -9.57
CA TYR A 123 -12.68 0.35 -10.21
C TYR A 123 -13.65 1.44 -9.74
N LYS A 124 -14.92 1.06 -9.49
CA LYS A 124 -15.98 1.97 -9.01
C LYS A 124 -15.75 2.52 -7.61
N ILE A 125 -14.85 1.93 -6.82
CA ILE A 125 -14.51 2.46 -5.48
C ILE A 125 -14.08 3.91 -5.57
N ASN A 126 -13.19 4.24 -6.51
CA ASN A 126 -12.71 5.61 -6.69
C ASN A 126 -13.82 6.58 -7.14
N GLU A 127 -14.71 6.13 -8.01
CA GLU A 127 -15.82 6.94 -8.53
C GLU A 127 -16.85 7.24 -7.43
N ILE A 128 -17.30 6.22 -6.71
CA ILE A 128 -18.31 6.31 -5.64
C ILE A 128 -17.83 7.23 -4.51
N HIS A 129 -16.54 7.16 -4.16
CA HIS A 129 -15.94 8.04 -3.16
C HIS A 129 -15.39 9.34 -3.75
N ASN A 130 -15.75 9.65 -5.00
CA ASN A 130 -15.38 10.90 -5.68
C ASN A 130 -13.88 11.24 -5.64
N GLY A 131 -13.03 10.21 -5.72
CA GLY A 131 -11.58 10.35 -5.69
C GLY A 131 -11.02 10.93 -4.40
N ASP A 132 -11.69 10.75 -3.27
CA ASP A 132 -11.24 11.20 -1.96
C ASP A 132 -10.46 10.09 -1.26
N VAL A 133 -9.15 10.30 -1.07
CA VAL A 133 -8.25 9.31 -0.47
C VAL A 133 -8.70 8.89 0.93
N ILE A 134 -9.14 9.84 1.76
CA ILE A 134 -9.58 9.54 3.13
C ILE A 134 -10.80 8.64 3.12
N GLU A 135 -11.81 8.97 2.32
CA GLU A 135 -13.05 8.20 2.25
C GLU A 135 -12.82 6.80 1.65
N ILE A 136 -11.93 6.68 0.67
CA ILE A 136 -11.58 5.36 0.11
C ILE A 136 -10.87 4.50 1.17
N VAL A 137 -9.86 5.05 1.86
CA VAL A 137 -9.15 4.33 2.92
C VAL A 137 -10.12 3.89 4.01
N LYS A 138 -10.99 4.78 4.47
CA LYS A 138 -12.02 4.49 5.46
C LYS A 138 -12.96 3.38 5.02
N ALA A 139 -13.41 3.40 3.76
CA ALA A 139 -14.29 2.37 3.22
C ALA A 139 -13.62 0.98 3.14
N LEU A 140 -12.34 0.94 2.72
CA LEU A 140 -11.57 -0.31 2.62
C LEU A 140 -11.23 -0.89 4.00
N THR A 141 -11.00 -0.04 4.99
CA THR A 141 -10.59 -0.43 6.35
C THR A 141 -11.76 -0.49 7.35
N ALA A 142 -12.99 -0.29 6.88
CA ALA A 142 -14.17 -0.23 7.73
C ALA A 142 -14.36 -1.48 8.59
N GLU A 143 -14.00 -2.63 8.08
CA GLU A 143 -14.10 -3.92 8.78
C GLU A 143 -12.85 -4.76 8.53
N GLU A 144 -12.30 -5.35 9.60
CA GLU A 144 -11.11 -6.21 9.52
C GLU A 144 -11.31 -7.39 8.57
N ARG A 145 -12.53 -7.89 8.45
CA ARG A 145 -12.89 -9.01 7.56
C ARG A 145 -12.66 -8.73 6.07
N TYR A 146 -12.49 -7.46 5.66
CA TYR A 146 -12.16 -7.13 4.27
C TYR A 146 -10.66 -7.29 3.97
N GLY A 147 -9.83 -7.58 4.97
CA GLY A 147 -8.42 -7.87 4.82
C GLY A 147 -7.55 -6.66 4.47
N PHE A 148 -8.11 -5.47 4.40
CA PHE A 148 -7.36 -4.23 4.29
C PHE A 148 -7.02 -3.69 5.66
N SER A 149 -5.73 -3.64 5.98
CA SER A 149 -5.21 -2.76 7.02
C SER A 149 -4.98 -1.37 6.44
N ASN A 150 -4.80 -0.38 7.29
CA ASN A 150 -4.46 0.98 6.86
C ASN A 150 -3.25 0.99 5.89
N LYS A 151 -2.22 0.22 6.21
CA LYS A 151 -1.03 0.04 5.37
C LYS A 151 -1.37 -0.50 3.98
N LYS A 152 -2.15 -1.57 3.89
CA LYS A 152 -2.53 -2.19 2.62
C LYS A 152 -3.43 -1.28 1.78
N ALA A 153 -4.34 -0.53 2.42
CA ALA A 153 -5.19 0.43 1.73
C ALA A 153 -4.35 1.54 1.08
N HIS A 154 -3.44 2.18 1.84
CA HIS A 154 -2.56 3.20 1.29
C HIS A 154 -1.65 2.68 0.18
N MET A 155 -1.14 1.46 0.31
CA MET A 155 -0.35 0.80 -0.73
C MET A 155 -1.18 0.60 -2.01
N PHE A 156 -2.37 0.04 -1.88
CA PHE A 156 -3.28 -0.16 -3.00
C PHE A 156 -3.62 1.15 -3.72
N LEU A 157 -3.95 2.21 -2.96
CA LEU A 157 -4.25 3.52 -3.54
C LEU A 157 -3.05 4.09 -4.30
N ARG A 158 -1.84 3.94 -3.76
CA ARG A 158 -0.62 4.39 -4.43
C ARG A 158 -0.40 3.61 -5.73
N ASP A 159 -0.53 2.29 -5.69
CA ASP A 159 -0.43 1.47 -6.89
C ASP A 159 -1.40 1.93 -7.97
N MET A 160 -2.64 2.29 -7.60
CA MET A 160 -3.63 2.77 -8.57
C MET A 160 -3.25 4.11 -9.18
N ALA A 161 -2.59 4.98 -8.42
CA ALA A 161 -2.05 6.24 -8.93
C ALA A 161 -0.85 6.01 -9.86
N ASP A 162 0.14 5.23 -9.42
CA ASP A 162 1.37 4.93 -10.16
C ASP A 162 1.06 4.23 -11.49
N LEU A 163 0.04 3.38 -11.48
CA LEU A 163 -0.49 2.67 -12.65
C LEU A 163 -1.36 3.60 -13.56
N GLY A 164 -1.54 4.87 -13.21
CA GLY A 164 -2.38 5.78 -13.96
C GLY A 164 -3.84 5.35 -14.09
N VAL A 165 -4.29 4.44 -13.21
CA VAL A 165 -5.64 3.87 -13.21
C VAL A 165 -6.62 4.82 -12.55
N TRP A 166 -6.29 5.30 -11.34
CA TRP A 166 -7.10 6.24 -10.59
C TRP A 166 -6.47 7.64 -10.57
N LYS A 167 -7.34 8.65 -10.61
CA LYS A 167 -6.97 10.04 -10.34
C LYS A 167 -7.69 10.48 -9.09
N TYR A 168 -6.93 10.90 -8.08
CA TYR A 168 -7.51 11.43 -6.85
C TYR A 168 -7.83 12.92 -7.01
N LYS A 169 -8.96 13.33 -6.46
CA LYS A 169 -9.43 14.72 -6.51
C LYS A 169 -9.19 15.45 -5.19
N ARG A 170 -9.12 14.71 -4.07
CA ARG A 170 -8.99 15.27 -2.72
C ARG A 170 -8.10 14.42 -1.84
N ASN A 171 -7.43 15.08 -0.91
CA ASN A 171 -6.65 14.46 0.17
C ASN A 171 -5.51 13.54 -0.31
N ILE A 172 -4.95 13.79 -1.50
CA ILE A 172 -3.83 12.99 -2.02
C ILE A 172 -2.60 13.09 -1.11
N GLU A 173 -2.41 14.23 -0.45
CA GLU A 173 -1.34 14.45 0.51
C GLU A 173 -1.48 13.60 1.78
N LYS A 174 -2.61 12.93 1.95
CA LYS A 174 -2.86 11.99 3.05
C LYS A 174 -2.46 10.54 2.72
N LEU A 175 -1.95 10.28 1.51
CA LEU A 175 -1.36 8.98 1.19
C LEU A 175 -0.09 8.76 2.02
N ASP A 176 -0.17 7.84 2.96
CA ASP A 176 0.96 7.49 3.82
C ASP A 176 1.96 6.57 3.11
N VAL A 177 3.22 6.70 3.50
CA VAL A 177 4.26 5.73 3.16
C VAL A 177 3.93 4.39 3.82
N MET A 178 4.18 3.31 3.11
CA MET A 178 4.16 1.97 3.71
C MET A 178 5.23 1.87 4.79
N SER A 179 4.80 1.98 6.05
CA SER A 179 5.70 1.77 7.16
C SER A 179 5.98 0.28 7.33
N ASP A 180 7.23 -0.11 7.10
CA ASP A 180 7.72 -1.45 7.32
C ASP A 180 9.15 -1.42 7.91
N LYS A 181 9.68 -2.60 8.23
CA LYS A 181 11.05 -2.71 8.78
C LYS A 181 12.12 -2.09 7.86
N ASN A 182 11.91 -2.04 6.55
CA ASN A 182 12.87 -1.48 5.61
C ASN A 182 12.81 0.05 5.60
N THR A 183 11.61 0.63 5.52
CA THR A 183 11.41 2.08 5.61
C THR A 183 11.84 2.62 6.97
N MET A 184 11.56 1.89 8.06
CA MET A 184 12.06 2.22 9.40
C MET A 184 13.59 2.18 9.48
N ARG A 185 14.21 1.15 8.89
CA ARG A 185 15.67 1.03 8.84
C ARG A 185 16.30 2.19 8.07
N VAL A 186 15.74 2.58 6.94
CA VAL A 186 16.20 3.73 6.17
C VAL A 186 16.02 5.01 6.98
N ALA A 187 14.87 5.22 7.59
CA ALA A 187 14.59 6.41 8.41
C ALA A 187 15.58 6.55 9.59
N LEU A 188 15.92 5.44 10.25
CA LEU A 188 16.91 5.43 11.32
C LEU A 188 18.33 5.69 10.81
N ARG A 189 18.72 5.06 9.70
CA ARG A 189 20.08 5.21 9.13
C ARG A 189 20.33 6.61 8.56
N THR A 190 19.30 7.27 8.04
CA THR A 190 19.38 8.62 7.52
C THR A 190 19.24 9.69 8.59
N GLY A 191 18.90 9.30 9.84
CA GLY A 191 18.73 10.23 10.95
C GLY A 191 17.43 11.03 10.94
N ILE A 192 16.53 10.83 9.94
CA ILE A 192 15.22 11.51 9.95
C ILE A 192 14.34 11.03 11.10
N LEU A 193 14.57 9.80 11.57
CA LEU A 193 13.97 9.23 12.77
C LEU A 193 15.08 8.94 13.77
N GLN A 194 15.04 9.59 14.92
CA GLN A 194 16.01 9.41 15.99
C GLN A 194 15.34 8.91 17.26
N PHE A 195 15.95 7.93 17.91
CA PHE A 195 15.53 7.43 19.21
C PHE A 195 16.61 7.64 20.25
N ARG A 196 16.22 8.15 21.40
CA ARG A 196 17.03 8.01 22.62
C ARG A 196 16.60 6.71 23.31
N ILE A 197 17.41 5.68 23.18
CA ILE A 197 17.18 4.40 23.86
C ILE A 197 17.96 4.47 25.19
N PRO A 198 17.30 4.35 26.34
CA PRO A 198 18.04 4.17 27.60
C PRO A 198 18.93 2.94 27.50
N LEU A 199 20.13 3.02 28.08
CA LEU A 199 21.14 1.95 28.02
C LEU A 199 20.63 0.56 28.46
N LEU A 200 19.53 0.52 29.23
CA LEU A 200 18.92 -0.71 29.75
C LEU A 200 17.74 -1.23 28.90
N ALA A 201 17.30 -0.49 27.88
CA ALA A 201 16.21 -0.96 27.01
C ALA A 201 16.79 -1.71 25.82
N SER A 202 16.45 -2.97 25.68
CA SER A 202 16.83 -3.72 24.48
C SER A 202 16.11 -3.17 23.25
N PHE A 203 16.73 -3.28 22.09
CA PHE A 203 16.10 -2.92 20.81
C PHE A 203 14.80 -3.70 20.58
N LEU A 204 14.72 -4.93 21.08
CA LEU A 204 13.54 -5.78 21.07
C LEU A 204 12.37 -5.18 21.86
N ASP A 205 12.62 -4.58 23.02
CA ASP A 205 11.57 -3.96 23.82
C ASP A 205 10.94 -2.78 23.09
N VAL A 206 11.76 -2.00 22.37
CA VAL A 206 11.26 -0.89 21.57
C VAL A 206 10.38 -1.38 20.41
N PHE A 207 10.82 -2.42 19.71
CA PHE A 207 10.08 -2.95 18.57
C PHE A 207 8.85 -3.77 18.96
N CYS A 208 8.93 -4.59 20.02
CA CYS A 208 7.83 -5.46 20.41
C CYS A 208 6.73 -4.70 21.15
N TYR A 209 7.08 -3.78 22.05
CA TYR A 209 6.12 -3.10 22.93
C TYR A 209 5.70 -1.71 22.44
N GLN A 210 6.46 -1.10 21.55
CA GLN A 210 6.19 0.26 21.06
C GLN A 210 6.06 0.34 19.53
N TYR A 211 5.83 -0.79 18.88
CA TYR A 211 5.76 -0.85 17.42
C TYR A 211 4.78 0.17 16.83
N SER A 212 3.59 0.32 17.40
CA SER A 212 2.58 1.26 16.93
C SER A 212 3.04 2.72 16.99
N MET A 213 3.82 3.08 18.01
CA MET A 213 4.41 4.41 18.13
C MET A 213 5.51 4.61 17.09
N VAL A 214 6.40 3.63 16.94
CA VAL A 214 7.48 3.67 15.94
C VAL A 214 6.90 3.74 14.53
N ASP A 215 5.88 2.95 14.24
CA ASP A 215 5.17 2.94 12.96
C ASP A 215 4.55 4.32 12.64
N ARG A 216 3.86 4.92 13.61
CA ARG A 216 3.27 6.26 13.45
C ARG A 216 4.34 7.31 13.16
N LEU A 217 5.43 7.33 13.93
CA LEU A 217 6.52 8.29 13.77
C LEU A 217 7.26 8.08 12.45
N ASN A 218 7.46 6.83 12.05
CA ASN A 218 8.07 6.52 10.77
C ASN A 218 7.23 7.09 9.61
N ARG A 219 5.92 6.92 9.64
CA ARG A 219 5.02 7.52 8.64
C ARG A 219 5.09 9.05 8.65
N GLU A 220 5.13 9.65 9.84
CA GLU A 220 5.22 11.11 9.98
C GLU A 220 6.51 11.69 9.38
N VAL A 221 7.67 11.09 9.65
CA VAL A 221 8.94 11.60 9.13
C VAL A 221 9.03 11.44 7.61
N TRP A 222 8.52 10.35 7.06
CA TRP A 222 8.46 10.18 5.60
C TRP A 222 7.51 11.18 4.95
N ARG A 223 6.36 11.47 5.56
CA ARG A 223 5.44 12.52 5.09
C ARG A 223 6.11 13.88 5.05
N ARG A 224 6.82 14.26 6.11
CA ARG A 224 7.59 15.51 6.14
C ARG A 224 8.68 15.54 5.07
N GLY A 225 9.41 14.45 4.88
CA GLY A 225 10.39 14.33 3.81
C GLY A 225 9.75 14.57 2.43
N TRP A 226 8.56 14.06 2.24
CA TRP A 226 7.79 14.22 1.02
C TRP A 226 7.27 15.65 0.82
N GLU A 227 6.80 16.30 1.87
CA GLU A 227 6.43 17.72 1.85
C GLU A 227 7.61 18.61 1.49
N GLU A 228 8.80 18.36 2.07
CA GLU A 228 10.02 19.08 1.71
C GLU A 228 10.44 18.84 0.26
N TRP A 229 10.31 17.62 -0.22
CA TRP A 229 10.55 17.31 -1.64
C TRP A 229 9.58 18.07 -2.55
N GLY A 230 8.30 18.14 -2.21
CA GLY A 230 7.31 18.92 -2.94
C GLY A 230 7.68 20.41 -3.05
N LYS A 231 8.25 20.99 -1.99
CA LYS A 231 8.75 22.38 -2.00
C LYS A 231 9.94 22.55 -2.96
N ILE A 232 10.88 21.59 -2.99
CA ILE A 232 12.07 21.64 -3.86
C ILE A 232 11.65 21.54 -5.33
N MET A 233 10.73 20.65 -5.64
CA MET A 233 10.32 20.36 -7.01
C MET A 233 9.46 21.45 -7.64
N SER A 234 9.04 22.49 -6.90
CA SER A 234 8.11 23.52 -7.39
C SER A 234 6.87 22.93 -8.06
N ILE A 235 6.44 21.77 -7.59
CA ILE A 235 5.42 20.98 -8.28
C ILE A 235 4.05 21.59 -8.03
N ARG A 236 3.62 22.47 -8.94
CA ARG A 236 2.20 22.81 -9.12
C ARG A 236 1.36 21.67 -9.69
N SER A 237 1.96 20.54 -9.99
CA SER A 237 1.30 19.40 -10.61
C SER A 237 1.74 18.10 -9.98
N TRP A 238 1.13 17.74 -8.87
CA TRP A 238 0.90 16.37 -8.53
C TRP A 238 -0.08 15.80 -9.57
N LYS A 239 0.35 15.80 -10.81
CA LYS A 239 -0.27 15.04 -11.88
C LYS A 239 0.51 13.74 -11.93
N ILE A 240 0.19 12.83 -11.03
CA ILE A 240 0.35 11.42 -11.23
C ILE A 240 -0.90 10.91 -11.90
#